data_b140e7831c57cba9cd959159fbe4754d
#
_entry.id   b140e7831c57cba9cd959159fbe4754d
#
_cell.length_a   1.000
_cell.length_b   1.000
_cell.length_c   1.000
_cell.angle_alpha   90.00
_cell.angle_beta   90.00
_cell.angle_gamma   90.00
#
_symmetry.space_group_name_H-M   'P 1'
#
loop_
_entity.id
_entity.type
_entity.pdbx_description
1 polymer ?
#
loop_
_entity_poly.entity_id
_entity_poly.type
_entity_poly.pdbx_seq_one_letter_code
_entity_poly.pdbx_strand_id
1 'polypeptide(L)'
;MLNQIVLVGKVVELPEIRETASGNKVANLLLEVDRNYRNVHGEFDKDLIMCTLWRGVAESASTVCKIGSLVGVKGRLQANSFDTKDNRPFYYCEVVAEKVSFLESQSS
;
A
#
# COMPACT_ATOMS: atom_id res chain seq x y z
N MET A 1 -6.25 15.32 16.14
CA MET A 1 -6.43 13.86 15.98
C MET A 1 -5.28 13.29 15.18
N LEU A 2 -4.88 12.06 15.46
CA LEU A 2 -3.76 11.42 14.77
C LEU A 2 -4.25 10.26 13.92
N ASN A 3 -3.83 10.24 12.66
CA ASN A 3 -4.10 9.14 11.74
C ASN A 3 -2.84 8.94 10.89
N GLN A 4 -2.01 7.99 11.30
CA GLN A 4 -0.73 7.77 10.68
C GLN A 4 -0.40 6.29 10.69
N ILE A 5 0.14 5.82 9.55
CA ILE A 5 0.60 4.44 9.43
C ILE A 5 1.98 4.44 8.78
N VAL A 6 2.82 3.53 9.24
CA VAL A 6 4.14 3.30 8.65
C VAL A 6 4.26 1.81 8.37
N LEU A 7 4.56 1.48 7.13
CA LEU A 7 4.73 0.10 6.69
C LEU A 7 6.12 -0.07 6.08
N VAL A 8 6.74 -1.21 6.36
CA VAL A 8 7.96 -1.63 5.68
C VAL A 8 7.68 -2.99 5.07
N GLY A 9 7.87 -3.10 3.77
CA GLY A 9 7.58 -4.34 3.09
C GLY A 9 8.25 -4.45 1.74
N LYS A 10 8.07 -5.61 1.11
CA LYS A 10 8.60 -5.87 -0.22
C LYS A 10 7.55 -5.55 -1.27
N VAL A 11 8.00 -5.00 -2.38
CA VAL A 11 7.14 -4.74 -3.53
C VAL A 11 6.83 -6.06 -4.22
N VAL A 12 5.54 -6.40 -4.29
CA VAL A 12 5.06 -7.62 -4.95
C VAL A 12 4.62 -7.34 -6.37
N GLU A 13 3.95 -6.20 -6.57
CA GLU A 13 3.53 -5.74 -7.89
C GLU A 13 3.95 -4.29 -8.06
N LEU A 14 4.39 -3.95 -9.26
CA LEU A 14 4.80 -2.58 -9.58
C LEU A 14 3.58 -1.66 -9.65
N PRO A 15 3.72 -0.42 -9.16
CA PRO A 15 2.64 0.54 -9.31
C PRO A 15 2.47 0.93 -10.78
N GLU A 16 1.26 0.78 -11.28
CA GLU A 16 0.90 1.19 -12.63
C GLU A 16 0.04 2.44 -12.55
N ILE A 17 0.54 3.52 -13.14
CA ILE A 17 -0.14 4.81 -13.08
C ILE A 17 -1.29 4.84 -14.08
N ARG A 18 -2.46 5.25 -13.60
CA ARG A 18 -3.64 5.50 -14.42
C ARG A 18 -4.21 6.86 -14.06
N GLU A 19 -5.06 7.38 -14.91
CA GLU A 19 -5.75 8.63 -14.63
C GLU A 19 -7.21 8.37 -14.29
N THR A 20 -7.70 9.12 -13.32
CA THR A 20 -9.12 9.11 -12.98
C THR A 20 -9.88 9.99 -13.98
N ALA A 21 -11.22 9.92 -13.94
CA ALA A 21 -12.06 10.73 -14.79
C ALA A 21 -11.82 12.24 -14.61
N SER A 22 -11.38 12.66 -13.43
CA SER A 22 -11.06 14.06 -13.14
C SER A 22 -9.61 14.44 -13.51
N GLY A 23 -8.86 13.53 -14.13
CA GLY A 23 -7.50 13.82 -14.60
C GLY A 23 -6.41 13.66 -13.57
N ASN A 24 -6.71 13.10 -12.40
CA ASN A 24 -5.72 12.85 -11.36
C ASN A 24 -5.02 11.52 -11.59
N LYS A 25 -3.70 11.52 -11.40
CA LYS A 25 -2.91 10.28 -11.47
C LYS A 25 -3.04 9.50 -10.19
N VAL A 26 -3.23 8.20 -10.31
CA VAL A 26 -3.34 7.28 -9.19
C VAL A 26 -2.67 5.97 -9.55
N ALA A 27 -2.06 5.33 -8.56
CA ALA A 27 -1.49 4.00 -8.72
C ALA A 27 -1.71 3.19 -7.46
N ASN A 28 -1.61 1.89 -7.56
CA ASN A 28 -1.68 0.99 -6.43
C ASN A 28 -0.33 0.29 -6.28
N LEU A 29 0.17 0.25 -5.06
CA LEU A 29 1.39 -0.44 -4.71
C LEU A 29 1.04 -1.59 -3.78
N LEU A 30 1.36 -2.81 -4.21
CA LEU A 30 1.11 -4.00 -3.39
C LEU A 30 2.37 -4.39 -2.64
N LEU A 31 2.27 -4.38 -1.32
CA LEU A 31 3.37 -4.72 -0.43
C LEU A 31 3.10 -6.03 0.29
N GLU A 32 4.17 -6.80 0.47
CA GLU A 32 4.19 -7.95 1.35
C GLU A 32 4.87 -7.54 2.65
N VAL A 33 4.11 -7.58 3.75
CA VAL A 33 4.57 -7.13 5.06
C VAL A 33 4.54 -8.31 6.01
N ASP A 34 5.68 -8.63 6.60
CA ASP A 34 5.76 -9.71 7.58
C ASP A 34 5.09 -9.29 8.88
N ARG A 35 4.34 -10.20 9.47
CA ARG A 35 3.85 -10.00 10.83
C ARG A 35 5.03 -10.12 11.79
N ASN A 36 4.98 -9.41 12.89
CA ASN A 36 6.08 -9.37 13.84
C ASN A 36 6.00 -10.46 14.92
N TYR A 37 5.23 -11.51 14.68
CA TYR A 37 5.16 -12.68 15.56
C TYR A 37 5.07 -13.94 14.70
N ARG A 38 5.51 -15.07 15.30
CA ARG A 38 5.51 -16.35 14.61
C ARG A 38 4.18 -17.05 14.75
N ASN A 39 3.79 -17.78 13.72
CA ASN A 39 2.59 -18.63 13.76
C ASN A 39 2.87 -19.92 14.53
N VAL A 40 1.88 -20.83 14.57
CA VAL A 40 1.99 -22.11 15.29
C VAL A 40 3.08 -23.03 14.71
N HIS A 41 3.50 -22.79 13.48
CA HIS A 41 4.56 -23.57 12.84
C HIS A 41 5.94 -22.90 12.96
N GLY A 42 6.06 -21.83 13.72
CA GLY A 42 7.30 -21.10 13.90
C GLY A 42 7.68 -20.19 12.74
N GLU A 43 6.77 -19.94 11.84
CA GLU A 43 7.01 -19.09 10.67
C GLU A 43 6.31 -17.75 10.83
N PHE A 44 6.83 -16.71 10.14
CA PHE A 44 6.16 -15.41 10.08
C PHE A 44 5.12 -15.42 8.96
N ASP A 45 3.88 -15.16 9.33
CA ASP A 45 2.83 -14.92 8.34
C ASP A 45 3.06 -13.56 7.68
N LYS A 46 2.53 -13.43 6.48
CA LYS A 46 2.69 -12.23 5.68
C LYS A 46 1.32 -11.66 5.31
N ASP A 47 1.25 -10.34 5.33
CA ASP A 47 0.07 -9.63 4.87
C ASP A 47 0.37 -8.96 3.54
N LEU A 48 -0.56 -9.09 2.61
CA LEU A 48 -0.51 -8.34 1.36
C LEU A 48 -1.34 -7.09 1.55
N ILE A 49 -0.68 -5.94 1.48
CA ILE A 49 -1.33 -4.65 1.75
C ILE A 49 -1.26 -3.79 0.50
N MET A 50 -2.44 -3.37 0.03
CA MET A 50 -2.55 -2.47 -1.10
C MET A 50 -2.52 -1.03 -0.60
N CYS A 51 -1.59 -0.25 -1.14
CA CYS A 51 -1.48 1.17 -0.85
C CYS A 51 -1.90 1.98 -2.07
N THR A 52 -2.65 3.03 -1.84
CA THR A 52 -3.09 3.95 -2.89
C THR A 52 -2.15 5.13 -2.94
N LEU A 53 -1.65 5.42 -4.13
CA LEU A 53 -0.68 6.49 -4.39
C LEU A 53 -1.32 7.50 -5.32
N TRP A 54 -1.32 8.77 -4.92
CA TRP A 54 -1.90 9.83 -5.74
C TRP A 54 -0.84 10.79 -6.25
N ARG A 55 -1.02 11.27 -7.50
CA ARG A 55 -0.24 12.38 -8.09
C ARG A 55 1.27 12.16 -7.98
N GLY A 56 1.99 13.11 -7.38
CA GLY A 56 3.44 13.05 -7.28
C GLY A 56 3.98 11.85 -6.52
N VAL A 57 3.23 11.33 -5.54
CA VAL A 57 3.62 10.12 -4.83
C VAL A 57 3.61 8.93 -5.78
N ALA A 58 2.59 8.83 -6.65
CA ALA A 58 2.51 7.77 -7.65
C ALA A 58 3.67 7.86 -8.64
N GLU A 59 3.96 9.05 -9.13
CA GLU A 59 5.06 9.28 -10.08
C GLU A 59 6.41 8.94 -9.45
N SER A 60 6.64 9.41 -8.23
CA SER A 60 7.89 9.15 -7.51
C SER A 60 8.07 7.67 -7.25
N ALA A 61 7.02 6.99 -6.77
CA ALA A 61 7.11 5.56 -6.47
C ALA A 61 7.38 4.72 -7.70
N SER A 62 6.80 5.07 -8.85
CA SER A 62 6.99 4.30 -10.08
C SER A 62 8.43 4.33 -10.58
N THR A 63 9.22 5.34 -10.19
CA THR A 63 10.62 5.42 -10.58
C THR A 63 11.55 4.66 -9.65
N VAL A 64 11.16 4.43 -8.39
CA VAL A 64 12.04 3.82 -7.39
C VAL A 64 11.66 2.38 -7.05
N CYS A 65 10.41 1.99 -7.29
CA CYS A 65 9.94 0.66 -6.93
C CYS A 65 10.35 -0.37 -7.98
N LYS A 66 10.89 -1.50 -7.51
CA LYS A 66 11.12 -2.71 -8.31
C LYS A 66 10.58 -3.88 -7.53
N ILE A 67 10.16 -4.93 -8.23
CA ILE A 67 9.70 -6.15 -7.59
C ILE A 67 10.81 -6.70 -6.68
N GLY A 68 10.46 -7.02 -5.44
CA GLY A 68 11.39 -7.49 -4.43
C GLY A 68 12.12 -6.41 -3.65
N SER A 69 11.99 -5.14 -4.06
CA SER A 69 12.60 -4.03 -3.31
C SER A 69 11.94 -3.87 -1.94
N LEU A 70 12.75 -3.57 -0.94
CA LEU A 70 12.25 -3.21 0.38
C LEU A 70 12.00 -1.72 0.41
N VAL A 71 10.78 -1.33 0.73
CA VAL A 71 10.37 0.07 0.77
C VAL A 71 9.65 0.38 2.07
N GLY A 72 9.72 1.65 2.47
CA GLY A 72 8.93 2.18 3.57
C GLY A 72 7.82 3.05 3.02
N VAL A 73 6.61 2.87 3.54
CA VAL A 73 5.46 3.68 3.18
C VAL A 73 4.95 4.38 4.43
N LYS A 74 4.88 5.70 4.34
CA LYS A 74 4.25 6.52 5.38
C LYS A 74 2.96 7.08 4.81
N GLY A 75 1.88 6.95 5.55
CA GLY A 75 0.60 7.44 5.10
C GLY A 75 -0.43 7.45 6.20
N ARG A 76 -1.67 7.33 5.78
CA ARG A 76 -2.82 7.34 6.67
C ARG A 76 -3.83 6.30 6.23
N LEU A 77 -4.69 5.91 7.15
CA LEU A 77 -5.84 5.10 6.82
C LEU A 77 -6.99 6.00 6.40
N GLN A 78 -7.69 5.61 5.36
CA GLN A 78 -8.90 6.29 4.95
C GLN A 78 -10.03 5.28 4.90
N ALA A 79 -11.10 5.59 5.60
CA ALA A 79 -12.27 4.75 5.58
C ALA A 79 -13.15 5.11 4.39
N ASN A 80 -13.67 4.10 3.74
CA ASN A 80 -14.62 4.25 2.66
C ASN A 80 -15.82 3.36 2.97
N SER A 81 -16.94 3.64 2.35
CA SER A 81 -18.13 2.82 2.51
C SER A 81 -18.88 2.69 1.19
N PHE A 82 -19.59 1.62 1.06
CA PHE A 82 -20.56 1.44 -0.04
C PHE A 82 -21.77 0.71 0.53
N ASP A 83 -22.92 0.92 -0.13
CA ASP A 83 -24.14 0.24 0.29
C ASP A 83 -24.19 -1.15 -0.32
N THR A 84 -24.48 -2.14 0.53
CA THR A 84 -24.73 -3.50 0.09
C THR A 84 -26.14 -3.63 -0.50
N LYS A 85 -26.45 -4.79 -1.07
CA LYS A 85 -27.77 -5.07 -1.63
C LYS A 85 -28.91 -4.88 -0.63
N ASP A 86 -28.60 -5.03 0.66
CA ASP A 86 -29.57 -4.89 1.76
C ASP A 86 -29.64 -3.45 2.29
N ASN A 87 -29.08 -2.48 1.56
CA ASN A 87 -28.99 -1.07 1.98
C ASN A 87 -28.26 -0.88 3.32
N ARG A 88 -27.33 -1.76 3.62
CA ARG A 88 -26.47 -1.64 4.80
C ARG A 88 -25.11 -1.09 4.36
N PRO A 89 -24.54 -0.13 5.08
CA PRO A 89 -23.22 0.33 4.73
C PRO A 89 -22.16 -0.73 5.05
N PHE A 90 -21.27 -0.94 4.11
CA PHE A 90 -20.07 -1.76 4.33
C PHE A 90 -18.89 -0.82 4.42
N TYR A 91 -18.15 -0.90 5.50
CA TYR A 91 -16.98 -0.05 5.75
C TYR A 91 -15.70 -0.82 5.48
N TYR A 92 -14.77 -0.17 4.81
CA TYR A 92 -13.44 -0.73 4.61
C TYR A 92 -12.42 0.41 4.70
N CYS A 93 -11.16 0.05 4.94
CA CYS A 93 -10.09 1.01 5.05
C CYS A 93 -9.10 0.79 3.91
N GLU A 94 -8.54 1.90 3.41
CA GLU A 94 -7.42 1.85 2.50
C GLU A 94 -6.25 2.62 3.09
N VAL A 95 -5.04 2.22 2.70
CA VAL A 95 -3.82 2.94 3.05
C VAL A 95 -3.56 3.96 1.95
N VAL A 96 -3.62 5.23 2.29
CA VAL A 96 -3.26 6.31 1.36
C VAL A 96 -1.83 6.72 1.67
N ALA A 97 -0.93 6.45 0.73
CA ALA A 97 0.48 6.74 0.91
C ALA A 97 0.76 8.22 0.74
N GLU A 98 1.52 8.78 1.65
CA GLU A 98 1.99 10.16 1.59
C GLU A 98 3.44 10.23 1.15
N LYS A 99 4.20 9.17 1.46
CA LYS A 99 5.61 9.07 1.08
C LYS A 99 5.99 7.62 0.93
N VAL A 100 6.72 7.32 -0.14
CA VAL A 100 7.32 6.01 -0.38
C VAL A 100 8.83 6.19 -0.43
N SER A 101 9.54 5.49 0.43
CA SER A 101 10.99 5.57 0.53
C SER A 101 11.61 4.23 0.14
N PHE A 102 12.59 4.27 -0.74
CA PHE A 102 13.39 3.10 -1.06
C PHE A 102 14.33 2.81 0.11
N LEU A 103 14.36 1.59 0.57
CA LEU A 103 15.22 1.17 1.68
C LEU A 103 16.33 0.25 1.21
N GLU A 104 15.98 -0.78 0.43
CA GLU A 104 16.97 -1.76 0.00
C GLU A 104 16.48 -2.50 -1.23
N SER A 105 17.37 -2.74 -2.19
CA SER A 105 17.05 -3.65 -3.27
C SER A 105 17.52 -5.05 -2.90
N GLN A 106 16.66 -6.04 -3.16
CA GLN A 106 17.06 -7.42 -2.96
C GLN A 106 17.83 -7.89 -4.18
N SER A 107 19.10 -8.16 -3.98
CA SER A 107 19.86 -8.86 -4.99
C SER A 107 19.40 -10.32 -5.04
N SER A 108 18.99 -10.74 -6.18
CA SER A 108 18.65 -12.12 -6.45
C SER A 108 19.90 -12.98 -6.45
#